data_ebe39503ea7785f1fda97d503c2dd2b7
#
_entry.id   ebe39503ea7785f1fda97d503c2dd2b7
#
_cell.length_a   1.000
_cell.length_b   1.000
_cell.length_c   1.000
_cell.angle_alpha   90.00
_cell.angle_beta   90.00
_cell.angle_gamma   90.00
#
_symmetry.space_group_name_H-M   'P 1'
#
loop_
_entity.id
_entity.type
_entity.pdbx_description
1 polymer ?
#
loop_
_entity_poly.entity_id
_entity_poly.type
_entity_poly.pdbx_seq_one_letter_code
_entity_poly.pdbx_strand_id
1 'polypeptide(L)'
;MVDTCFVEELASAAPAPGGGGASAYVGALAAALASMVGNLTVGKKAYTEVEGEVMHHLAELKGLRSRLIELVDADARAFEPLAAAYRMPKGTPEELSAKQEAIQRALVGATEVPLDIMRTVARVVDHADYLAHHGSRMARSDAGVSAAFARAAVDGASLNVYINAASMDDADRARRVREEASAIASTTRERCDELFDFVVKEVS
;
A
#
# COMPACT_ATOMS: atom_id res chain seq x y z
N MET A 1 22.69 1.38 2.23
CA MET A 1 22.72 2.70 1.55
C MET A 1 21.26 2.99 1.16
N VAL A 2 20.76 4.18 1.45
CA VAL A 2 19.39 4.56 1.05
C VAL A 2 19.42 4.89 -0.44
N ASP A 3 18.46 4.34 -1.19
CA ASP A 3 18.25 4.75 -2.58
C ASP A 3 17.56 6.11 -2.60
N THR A 4 18.30 7.14 -2.99
CA THR A 4 17.79 8.52 -3.06
C THR A 4 17.12 8.83 -4.40
N CYS A 5 17.33 8.00 -5.43
CA CYS A 5 16.81 8.23 -6.77
C CYS A 5 15.28 8.35 -6.77
N PHE A 6 14.59 7.40 -6.13
CA PHE A 6 13.12 7.44 -6.00
C PHE A 6 12.63 8.70 -5.27
N VAL A 7 13.33 9.13 -4.22
CA VAL A 7 12.95 10.31 -3.43
C VAL A 7 13.10 11.59 -4.24
N GLU A 8 14.19 11.71 -4.99
CA GLU A 8 14.44 12.86 -5.87
C GLU A 8 13.46 12.92 -7.04
N GLU A 9 13.13 11.77 -7.64
CA GLU A 9 12.11 11.70 -8.67
C GLU A 9 10.72 12.08 -8.15
N LEU A 10 10.34 11.58 -6.98
CA LEU A 10 9.08 11.91 -6.30
C LEU A 10 8.98 13.40 -5.96
N ALA A 11 10.08 14.05 -5.62
CA ALA A 11 10.14 15.48 -5.32
C ALA A 11 10.12 16.38 -6.56
N SER A 12 10.24 15.79 -7.76
CA SER A 12 10.34 16.53 -9.02
C SER A 12 8.97 16.99 -9.53
N ALA A 13 8.94 17.68 -10.67
CA ALA A 13 7.71 18.03 -11.38
C ALA A 13 7.25 16.92 -12.36
N ALA A 14 7.88 15.74 -12.34
CA ALA A 14 7.47 14.61 -13.15
C ALA A 14 6.07 14.12 -12.73
N PRO A 15 5.26 13.65 -13.69
CA PRO A 15 3.90 13.16 -13.38
C PRO A 15 3.88 11.82 -12.62
N ALA A 16 4.99 11.10 -12.58
CA ALA A 16 5.24 9.86 -11.85
C ALA A 16 6.74 9.78 -11.50
N PRO A 17 7.11 9.11 -10.37
CA PRO A 17 6.24 8.49 -9.39
C PRO A 17 5.39 9.50 -8.62
N GLY A 18 4.21 9.06 -8.14
CA GLY A 18 3.29 9.87 -7.35
C GLY A 18 2.96 9.24 -6.01
N GLY A 19 1.85 9.73 -5.41
CA GLY A 19 1.38 9.28 -4.10
C GLY A 19 1.05 7.79 -4.02
N GLY A 20 0.61 7.16 -5.12
CA GLY A 20 0.35 5.72 -5.18
C GLY A 20 1.64 4.91 -5.06
N GLY A 21 2.64 5.20 -5.89
CA GLY A 21 3.96 4.58 -5.81
C GLY A 21 4.63 4.80 -4.45
N ALA A 22 4.53 6.02 -3.88
CA ALA A 22 5.03 6.31 -2.54
C ALA A 22 4.33 5.46 -1.46
N SER A 23 2.99 5.30 -1.56
CA SER A 23 2.22 4.47 -0.64
C SER A 23 2.62 2.99 -0.72
N ALA A 24 2.83 2.47 -1.94
CA ALA A 24 3.33 1.11 -2.15
C ALA A 24 4.71 0.91 -1.50
N TYR A 25 5.62 1.87 -1.67
CA TYR A 25 6.95 1.80 -1.08
C TYR A 25 6.91 1.85 0.45
N VAL A 26 6.11 2.72 1.05
CA VAL A 26 5.91 2.75 2.51
C VAL A 26 5.29 1.45 3.02
N GLY A 27 4.35 0.85 2.29
CA GLY A 27 3.81 -0.47 2.58
C GLY A 27 4.87 -1.59 2.54
N ALA A 28 5.81 -1.52 1.58
CA ALA A 28 6.93 -2.46 1.51
C ALA A 28 7.88 -2.31 2.71
N LEU A 29 8.11 -1.08 3.19
CA LEU A 29 8.88 -0.83 4.42
C LEU A 29 8.15 -1.38 5.65
N ALA A 30 6.82 -1.26 5.73
CA ALA A 30 6.03 -1.88 6.79
C ALA A 30 6.24 -3.40 6.81
N ALA A 31 6.12 -4.07 5.65
CA ALA A 31 6.36 -5.51 5.51
C ALA A 31 7.81 -5.92 5.87
N ALA A 32 8.79 -5.05 5.57
CA ALA A 32 10.18 -5.30 5.92
C ALA A 32 10.41 -5.24 7.44
N LEU A 33 9.83 -4.26 8.13
CA LEU A 33 9.90 -4.12 9.59
C LEU A 33 9.22 -5.30 10.31
N ALA A 34 8.03 -5.71 9.87
CA ALA A 34 7.40 -6.92 10.38
C ALA A 34 8.29 -8.17 10.15
N SER A 35 8.90 -8.29 8.97
CA SER A 35 9.83 -9.39 8.67
C SER A 35 11.07 -9.36 9.59
N MET A 36 11.56 -8.18 9.98
CA MET A 36 12.68 -8.05 10.92
C MET A 36 12.35 -8.66 12.28
N VAL A 37 11.13 -8.41 12.80
CA VAL A 37 10.67 -9.02 14.06
C VAL A 37 10.69 -10.54 13.98
N GLY A 38 10.16 -11.12 12.90
CA GLY A 38 10.17 -12.55 12.66
C GLY A 38 11.59 -13.12 12.55
N ASN A 39 12.46 -12.49 11.77
CA ASN A 39 13.86 -12.92 11.60
C ASN A 39 14.66 -12.85 12.91
N LEU A 40 14.34 -11.91 13.78
CA LEU A 40 14.93 -11.81 15.12
C LEU A 40 14.32 -12.78 16.14
N THR A 41 13.30 -13.55 15.74
CA THR A 41 12.63 -14.58 16.55
C THR A 41 13.16 -15.97 16.25
N VAL A 42 13.31 -16.31 14.98
CA VAL A 42 13.75 -17.63 14.49
C VAL A 42 15.11 -18.00 15.07
N GLY A 43 15.27 -19.30 15.41
CA GLY A 43 16.50 -19.87 15.94
C GLY A 43 16.76 -19.55 17.43
N LYS A 44 15.88 -18.81 18.11
CA LYS A 44 16.01 -18.52 19.54
C LYS A 44 15.27 -19.56 20.38
N LYS A 45 15.95 -20.19 21.33
CA LYS A 45 15.39 -21.23 22.23
C LYS A 45 14.11 -20.79 22.93
N ALA A 46 13.98 -19.50 23.26
CA ALA A 46 12.80 -18.95 23.93
C ALA A 46 11.52 -18.95 23.07
N TYR A 47 11.65 -19.12 21.76
CA TYR A 47 10.54 -19.04 20.79
C TYR A 47 10.36 -20.33 19.98
N THR A 48 10.94 -21.45 20.40
CA THR A 48 10.90 -22.73 19.68
C THR A 48 9.46 -23.20 19.41
N GLU A 49 8.54 -22.94 20.34
CA GLU A 49 7.13 -23.36 20.21
C GLU A 49 6.38 -22.64 19.08
N VAL A 50 6.75 -21.39 18.78
CA VAL A 50 6.10 -20.55 17.76
C VAL A 50 6.91 -20.45 16.47
N GLU A 51 8.08 -21.07 16.40
CA GLU A 51 9.01 -20.91 15.27
C GLU A 51 8.40 -21.31 13.93
N GLY A 52 7.61 -22.39 13.89
CA GLY A 52 6.92 -22.81 12.68
C GLY A 52 5.95 -21.77 12.13
N GLU A 53 5.14 -21.18 12.99
CA GLU A 53 4.20 -20.12 12.63
C GLU A 53 4.95 -18.84 12.21
N VAL A 54 6.01 -18.47 12.94
CA VAL A 54 6.84 -17.32 12.59
C VAL A 54 7.45 -17.49 11.19
N MET A 55 7.93 -18.68 10.84
CA MET A 55 8.46 -18.98 9.50
C MET A 55 7.38 -18.87 8.43
N HIS A 56 6.15 -19.31 8.71
CA HIS A 56 5.01 -19.12 7.79
C HIS A 56 4.75 -17.63 7.56
N HIS A 57 4.62 -16.82 8.61
CA HIS A 57 4.42 -15.38 8.49
C HIS A 57 5.55 -14.67 7.73
N LEU A 58 6.79 -15.09 7.92
CA LEU A 58 7.95 -14.58 7.17
C LEU A 58 7.86 -14.90 5.67
N ALA A 59 7.40 -16.09 5.29
CA ALA A 59 7.22 -16.47 3.89
C ALA A 59 6.14 -15.61 3.22
N GLU A 60 5.00 -15.40 3.88
CA GLU A 60 3.92 -14.53 3.41
C GLU A 60 4.39 -13.07 3.27
N LEU A 61 5.03 -12.52 4.29
CA LEU A 61 5.58 -11.15 4.27
C LEU A 61 6.60 -10.95 3.15
N LYS A 62 7.42 -11.97 2.83
CA LYS A 62 8.33 -11.90 1.69
C LYS A 62 7.57 -11.70 0.38
N GLY A 63 6.48 -12.44 0.17
CA GLY A 63 5.62 -12.31 -1.02
C GLY A 63 4.95 -10.94 -1.08
N LEU A 64 4.35 -10.49 0.03
CA LEU A 64 3.68 -9.20 0.13
C LEU A 64 4.64 -8.02 -0.11
N ARG A 65 5.84 -8.08 0.45
CA ARG A 65 6.88 -7.07 0.22
C ARG A 65 7.30 -7.00 -1.24
N SER A 66 7.53 -8.16 -1.89
CA SER A 66 7.86 -8.20 -3.32
C SER A 66 6.73 -7.61 -4.15
N ARG A 67 5.48 -7.96 -3.83
CA ARG A 67 4.30 -7.40 -4.51
C ARG A 67 4.21 -5.88 -4.36
N LEU A 68 4.43 -5.35 -3.17
CA LEU A 68 4.40 -3.90 -2.92
C LEU A 68 5.50 -3.15 -3.69
N ILE A 69 6.69 -3.72 -3.81
CA ILE A 69 7.77 -3.15 -4.66
C ILE A 69 7.35 -3.14 -6.14
N GLU A 70 6.75 -4.23 -6.64
CA GLU A 70 6.23 -4.26 -8.02
C GLU A 70 5.12 -3.22 -8.25
N LEU A 71 4.31 -2.95 -7.25
CA LEU A 71 3.21 -1.99 -7.31
C LEU A 71 3.72 -0.54 -7.38
N VAL A 72 4.95 -0.23 -6.92
CA VAL A 72 5.58 1.09 -7.14
C VAL A 72 5.64 1.43 -8.63
N ASP A 73 6.22 0.52 -9.41
CA ASP A 73 6.35 0.71 -10.86
C ASP A 73 5.01 0.53 -11.58
N ALA A 74 4.13 -0.33 -11.06
CA ALA A 74 2.81 -0.57 -11.63
C ALA A 74 1.92 0.69 -11.54
N ASP A 75 2.02 1.46 -10.44
CA ASP A 75 1.30 2.72 -10.28
C ASP A 75 1.71 3.74 -11.34
N ALA A 76 3.01 3.92 -11.56
CA ALA A 76 3.53 4.79 -12.60
C ALA A 76 3.03 4.37 -13.99
N ARG A 77 3.15 3.07 -14.34
CA ARG A 77 2.67 2.53 -15.64
C ARG A 77 1.16 2.65 -15.82
N ALA A 78 0.38 2.47 -14.74
CA ALA A 78 -1.09 2.59 -14.82
C ALA A 78 -1.54 4.04 -15.01
N PHE A 79 -0.74 5.01 -14.57
CA PHE A 79 -1.02 6.43 -14.75
C PHE A 79 -0.68 6.94 -16.16
N GLU A 80 0.28 6.34 -16.89
CA GLU A 80 0.72 6.78 -18.21
C GLU A 80 -0.43 6.97 -19.22
N PRO A 81 -1.37 6.00 -19.39
CA PRO A 81 -2.51 6.16 -20.32
C PRO A 81 -3.43 7.32 -19.91
N LEU A 82 -3.62 7.55 -18.60
CA LEU A 82 -4.44 8.65 -18.09
C LEU A 82 -3.76 10.00 -18.37
N ALA A 83 -2.47 10.11 -18.10
CA ALA A 83 -1.68 11.29 -18.41
C ALA A 83 -1.66 11.60 -19.93
N ALA A 84 -1.60 10.56 -20.77
CA ALA A 84 -1.69 10.72 -22.23
C ALA A 84 -3.08 11.24 -22.64
N ALA A 85 -4.15 10.66 -22.09
CA ALA A 85 -5.52 11.07 -22.37
C ALA A 85 -5.79 12.53 -21.97
N TYR A 86 -5.26 13.01 -20.85
CA TYR A 86 -5.39 14.41 -20.45
C TYR A 86 -4.73 15.38 -21.45
N ARG A 87 -3.70 14.96 -22.18
CA ARG A 87 -3.02 15.79 -23.19
C ARG A 87 -3.67 15.74 -24.57
N MET A 88 -4.66 14.87 -24.80
CA MET A 88 -5.38 14.81 -26.08
C MET A 88 -6.07 16.14 -26.42
N PRO A 89 -6.19 16.47 -27.73
CA PRO A 89 -6.89 17.67 -28.17
C PRO A 89 -8.38 17.65 -27.77
N LYS A 90 -9.01 18.84 -27.73
CA LYS A 90 -10.40 19.03 -27.33
C LYS A 90 -11.09 20.18 -28.08
N GLY A 91 -10.58 20.48 -29.29
CA GLY A 91 -11.03 21.64 -30.10
C GLY A 91 -12.30 21.35 -30.91
N THR A 92 -12.62 20.08 -31.17
CA THR A 92 -13.87 19.68 -31.84
C THR A 92 -14.70 18.73 -30.97
N PRO A 93 -16.02 18.57 -31.27
CA PRO A 93 -16.87 17.62 -30.56
C PRO A 93 -16.32 16.19 -30.62
N GLU A 94 -15.79 15.77 -31.77
CA GLU A 94 -15.20 14.45 -31.98
C GLU A 94 -13.93 14.24 -31.14
N GLU A 95 -13.05 15.23 -31.09
CA GLU A 95 -11.86 15.22 -30.24
C GLU A 95 -12.23 15.15 -28.77
N LEU A 96 -13.23 15.91 -28.34
CA LEU A 96 -13.69 15.89 -26.95
C LEU A 96 -14.26 14.52 -26.58
N SER A 97 -15.08 13.91 -27.43
CA SER A 97 -15.61 12.57 -27.23
C SER A 97 -14.49 11.52 -27.11
N ALA A 98 -13.55 11.53 -28.07
CA ALA A 98 -12.41 10.60 -28.07
C ALA A 98 -11.54 10.74 -26.82
N LYS A 99 -11.31 11.98 -26.39
CA LYS A 99 -10.58 12.27 -25.13
C LYS A 99 -11.30 11.72 -23.92
N GLN A 100 -12.62 11.97 -23.79
CA GLN A 100 -13.43 11.49 -22.66
C GLN A 100 -13.41 9.96 -22.61
N GLU A 101 -13.61 9.28 -23.74
CA GLU A 101 -13.53 7.82 -23.79
C GLU A 101 -12.14 7.29 -23.39
N ALA A 102 -11.05 7.96 -23.82
CA ALA A 102 -9.70 7.57 -23.44
C ALA A 102 -9.48 7.71 -21.93
N ILE A 103 -9.96 8.82 -21.32
CA ILE A 103 -9.90 9.05 -19.88
C ILE A 103 -10.66 7.94 -19.14
N GLN A 104 -11.91 7.64 -19.55
CA GLN A 104 -12.73 6.63 -18.87
C GLN A 104 -12.10 5.22 -18.94
N ARG A 105 -11.51 4.85 -20.07
CA ARG A 105 -10.76 3.58 -20.20
C ARG A 105 -9.53 3.54 -19.27
N ALA A 106 -8.77 4.63 -19.21
CA ALA A 106 -7.54 4.70 -18.41
C ALA A 106 -7.82 4.70 -16.91
N LEU A 107 -8.92 5.32 -16.45
CA LEU A 107 -9.33 5.35 -15.05
C LEU A 107 -9.53 3.97 -14.44
N VAL A 108 -9.91 2.97 -15.24
CA VAL A 108 -10.08 1.59 -14.78
C VAL A 108 -8.76 1.05 -14.20
N GLY A 109 -7.69 1.10 -14.98
CA GLY A 109 -6.37 0.62 -14.56
C GLY A 109 -5.75 1.50 -13.46
N ALA A 110 -5.87 2.83 -13.61
CA ALA A 110 -5.36 3.78 -12.63
C ALA A 110 -6.04 3.68 -11.25
N THR A 111 -7.22 3.05 -11.15
CA THR A 111 -7.91 2.82 -9.88
C THR A 111 -7.58 1.45 -9.28
N GLU A 112 -7.39 0.42 -10.11
CA GLU A 112 -7.15 -0.94 -9.62
C GLU A 112 -5.80 -1.06 -8.91
N VAL A 113 -4.75 -0.39 -9.38
CA VAL A 113 -3.43 -0.46 -8.75
C VAL A 113 -3.45 0.07 -7.31
N PRO A 114 -3.95 1.28 -6.99
CA PRO A 114 -4.03 1.74 -5.62
C PRO A 114 -4.95 0.87 -4.73
N LEU A 115 -6.01 0.27 -5.27
CA LEU A 115 -6.79 -0.73 -4.54
C LEU A 115 -5.97 -1.98 -4.19
N ASP A 116 -5.15 -2.47 -5.11
CA ASP A 116 -4.28 -3.62 -4.87
C ASP A 116 -3.19 -3.30 -3.83
N ILE A 117 -2.67 -2.06 -3.82
CA ILE A 117 -1.80 -1.58 -2.74
C ILE A 117 -2.51 -1.68 -1.39
N MET A 118 -3.75 -1.18 -1.29
CA MET A 118 -4.53 -1.22 -0.05
C MET A 118 -4.80 -2.65 0.44
N ARG A 119 -5.22 -3.55 -0.47
CA ARG A 119 -5.46 -4.98 -0.17
C ARG A 119 -4.18 -5.66 0.33
N THR A 120 -3.05 -5.35 -0.30
CA THR A 120 -1.76 -5.95 0.04
C THR A 120 -1.27 -5.45 1.39
N VAL A 121 -1.39 -4.15 1.67
CA VAL A 121 -1.02 -3.54 2.97
C VAL A 121 -1.89 -4.09 4.10
N ALA A 122 -3.19 -4.26 3.89
CA ALA A 122 -4.09 -4.84 4.90
C ALA A 122 -3.60 -6.23 5.34
N ARG A 123 -3.14 -7.07 4.40
CA ARG A 123 -2.54 -8.38 4.71
C ARG A 123 -1.22 -8.26 5.48
N VAL A 124 -0.40 -7.24 5.22
CA VAL A 124 0.84 -7.01 5.99
C VAL A 124 0.52 -6.82 7.47
N VAL A 125 -0.58 -6.11 7.80
CA VAL A 125 -1.00 -5.87 9.18
C VAL A 125 -1.35 -7.18 9.90
N ASP A 126 -1.99 -8.15 9.22
CA ASP A 126 -2.29 -9.46 9.79
C ASP A 126 -1.04 -10.18 10.32
N HIS A 127 0.02 -10.14 9.52
CA HIS A 127 1.28 -10.78 9.86
C HIS A 127 2.10 -9.98 10.88
N ALA A 128 2.06 -8.65 10.80
CA ALA A 128 2.73 -7.77 11.77
C ALA A 128 2.14 -7.93 13.18
N ASP A 129 0.81 -8.06 13.28
CA ASP A 129 0.09 -8.27 14.53
C ASP A 129 0.52 -9.58 15.21
N TYR A 130 0.52 -10.70 14.45
CA TYR A 130 0.99 -11.97 14.99
C TYR A 130 2.42 -11.87 15.52
N LEU A 131 3.31 -11.26 14.74
CA LEU A 131 4.72 -11.14 15.12
C LEU A 131 4.97 -10.19 16.29
N ALA A 132 4.13 -9.19 16.50
CA ALA A 132 4.19 -8.32 17.68
C ALA A 132 3.86 -9.08 18.96
N HIS A 133 2.87 -9.99 18.91
CA HIS A 133 2.41 -10.74 20.05
C HIS A 133 3.31 -11.94 20.38
N HIS A 134 3.82 -12.64 19.35
CA HIS A 134 4.50 -13.93 19.48
C HIS A 134 6.00 -13.87 19.18
N GLY A 135 6.48 -12.79 18.55
CA GLY A 135 7.87 -12.64 18.16
C GLY A 135 8.77 -12.06 19.24
N SER A 136 10.00 -11.74 18.82
CA SER A 136 11.05 -11.23 19.70
C SER A 136 10.66 -9.93 20.40
N ARG A 137 10.58 -9.94 21.72
CA ARG A 137 10.28 -8.76 22.54
C ARG A 137 11.27 -7.62 22.29
N MET A 138 12.52 -7.92 21.96
CA MET A 138 13.55 -6.91 21.69
C MET A 138 13.29 -6.10 20.40
N ALA A 139 12.51 -6.66 19.48
CA ALA A 139 12.16 -6.00 18.21
C ALA A 139 10.68 -5.58 18.16
N ARG A 140 9.98 -5.60 19.30
CA ARG A 140 8.54 -5.31 19.34
C ARG A 140 8.22 -3.87 18.90
N SER A 141 9.09 -2.91 19.19
CA SER A 141 8.99 -1.54 18.70
C SER A 141 8.94 -1.44 17.17
N ASP A 142 9.66 -2.34 16.45
CA ASP A 142 9.65 -2.37 14.99
C ASP A 142 8.29 -2.82 14.43
N ALA A 143 7.56 -3.66 15.18
CA ALA A 143 6.17 -4.00 14.83
C ALA A 143 5.24 -2.79 14.97
N GLY A 144 5.43 -1.93 15.98
CA GLY A 144 4.70 -0.67 16.13
C GLY A 144 4.98 0.31 14.97
N VAL A 145 6.25 0.43 14.56
CA VAL A 145 6.62 1.24 13.39
C VAL A 145 6.02 0.64 12.11
N SER A 146 5.99 -0.70 11.98
CA SER A 146 5.32 -1.37 10.85
C SER A 146 3.83 -0.99 10.79
N ALA A 147 3.11 -0.99 11.91
CA ALA A 147 1.71 -0.57 11.97
C ALA A 147 1.51 0.89 11.53
N ALA A 148 2.34 1.81 12.02
CA ALA A 148 2.29 3.22 11.64
C ALA A 148 2.53 3.42 10.13
N PHE A 149 3.48 2.69 9.55
CA PHE A 149 3.76 2.74 8.11
C PHE A 149 2.64 2.10 7.28
N ALA A 150 2.08 0.97 7.71
CA ALA A 150 0.95 0.34 7.05
C ALA A 150 -0.28 1.27 7.03
N ARG A 151 -0.55 1.96 8.14
CA ARG A 151 -1.61 2.97 8.21
C ARG A 151 -1.38 4.09 7.21
N ALA A 152 -0.19 4.70 7.19
CA ALA A 152 0.14 5.76 6.24
C ALA A 152 0.02 5.29 4.77
N ALA A 153 0.43 4.05 4.49
CA ALA A 153 0.35 3.46 3.15
C ALA A 153 -1.10 3.27 2.69
N VAL A 154 -1.98 2.72 3.54
CA VAL A 154 -3.39 2.53 3.18
C VAL A 154 -4.12 3.86 3.03
N ASP A 155 -3.81 4.84 3.88
CA ASP A 155 -4.39 6.18 3.81
C ASP A 155 -3.98 6.89 2.51
N GLY A 156 -2.69 6.88 2.18
CA GLY A 156 -2.18 7.48 0.96
C GLY A 156 -2.74 6.81 -0.31
N ALA A 157 -2.78 5.49 -0.37
CA ALA A 157 -3.34 4.75 -1.51
C ALA A 157 -4.84 5.03 -1.68
N SER A 158 -5.62 5.15 -0.58
CA SER A 158 -7.06 5.44 -0.64
C SER A 158 -7.37 6.76 -1.34
N LEU A 159 -6.54 7.79 -1.19
CA LEU A 159 -6.73 9.08 -1.86
C LEU A 159 -6.65 8.95 -3.38
N ASN A 160 -5.78 8.07 -3.90
CA ASN A 160 -5.69 7.80 -5.33
C ASN A 160 -6.94 7.07 -5.85
N VAL A 161 -7.49 6.14 -5.07
CA VAL A 161 -8.78 5.51 -5.42
C VAL A 161 -9.90 6.55 -5.46
N TYR A 162 -9.99 7.41 -4.46
CA TYR A 162 -11.08 8.39 -4.36
C TYR A 162 -11.04 9.44 -5.48
N ILE A 163 -9.86 9.97 -5.84
CA ILE A 163 -9.74 10.96 -6.90
C ILE A 163 -10.07 10.35 -8.28
N ASN A 164 -9.61 9.12 -8.53
CA ASN A 164 -9.91 8.43 -9.77
C ASN A 164 -11.39 8.06 -9.88
N ALA A 165 -11.98 7.54 -8.80
CA ALA A 165 -13.42 7.23 -8.73
C ALA A 165 -14.30 8.47 -8.90
N ALA A 166 -13.85 9.65 -8.45
CA ALA A 166 -14.57 10.91 -8.64
C ALA A 166 -14.64 11.34 -10.12
N SER A 167 -13.72 10.84 -10.94
CA SER A 167 -13.62 11.15 -12.36
C SER A 167 -14.27 10.11 -13.28
N MET A 168 -14.87 9.03 -12.72
CA MET A 168 -15.56 8.00 -13.50
C MET A 168 -16.97 8.44 -13.87
N ASP A 169 -17.35 8.22 -15.13
CA ASP A 169 -18.72 8.39 -15.63
C ASP A 169 -19.63 7.24 -15.18
N ASP A 170 -19.08 6.00 -15.03
CA ASP A 170 -19.78 4.85 -14.47
C ASP A 170 -19.97 5.02 -12.94
N ALA A 171 -21.11 5.59 -12.56
CA ALA A 171 -21.45 5.86 -11.16
C ALA A 171 -21.51 4.59 -10.29
N ASP A 172 -21.93 3.45 -10.84
CA ASP A 172 -21.99 2.20 -10.11
C ASP A 172 -20.60 1.65 -9.83
N ARG A 173 -19.70 1.72 -10.80
CA ARG A 173 -18.31 1.36 -10.61
C ARG A 173 -17.62 2.29 -9.62
N ALA A 174 -17.79 3.61 -9.79
CA ALA A 174 -17.26 4.62 -8.88
C ALA A 174 -17.70 4.37 -7.42
N ARG A 175 -18.98 4.03 -7.21
CA ARG A 175 -19.51 3.67 -5.90
C ARG A 175 -18.83 2.42 -5.34
N ARG A 176 -18.80 1.31 -6.11
CA ARG A 176 -18.19 0.04 -5.65
C ARG A 176 -16.73 0.21 -5.22
N VAL A 177 -15.90 0.88 -6.02
CA VAL A 177 -14.48 1.06 -5.68
C VAL A 177 -14.28 1.96 -4.46
N ARG A 178 -15.14 2.97 -4.27
CA ARG A 178 -15.12 3.82 -3.06
C ARG A 178 -15.54 3.05 -1.81
N GLU A 179 -16.59 2.25 -1.89
CA GLU A 179 -17.07 1.42 -0.78
C GLU A 179 -15.99 0.42 -0.37
N GLU A 180 -15.37 -0.26 -1.33
CA GLU A 180 -14.28 -1.19 -1.07
C GLU A 180 -13.08 -0.49 -0.42
N ALA A 181 -12.61 0.62 -1.00
CA ALA A 181 -11.50 1.39 -0.44
C ALA A 181 -11.81 1.89 0.98
N SER A 182 -13.03 2.36 1.22
CA SER A 182 -13.48 2.82 2.54
C SER A 182 -13.48 1.70 3.57
N ALA A 183 -13.98 0.51 3.20
CA ALA A 183 -14.00 -0.64 4.08
C ALA A 183 -12.58 -1.11 4.43
N ILE A 184 -11.69 -1.26 3.43
CA ILE A 184 -10.29 -1.63 3.66
C ILE A 184 -9.60 -0.59 4.55
N ALA A 185 -9.75 0.72 4.24
CA ALA A 185 -9.11 1.78 5.01
C ALA A 185 -9.60 1.81 6.47
N SER A 186 -10.91 1.69 6.71
CA SER A 186 -11.47 1.69 8.07
C SER A 186 -10.92 0.54 8.90
N THR A 187 -11.06 -0.69 8.39
CA THR A 187 -10.60 -1.90 9.11
C THR A 187 -9.09 -1.89 9.33
N THR A 188 -8.31 -1.48 8.31
CA THR A 188 -6.85 -1.46 8.45
C THR A 188 -6.38 -0.40 9.43
N ARG A 189 -7.01 0.79 9.46
CA ARG A 189 -6.70 1.85 10.45
C ARG A 189 -6.95 1.36 11.88
N GLU A 190 -8.11 0.79 12.14
CA GLU A 190 -8.48 0.26 13.46
C GLU A 190 -7.44 -0.76 13.95
N ARG A 191 -7.08 -1.72 13.12
CA ARG A 191 -6.08 -2.74 13.44
C ARG A 191 -4.67 -2.17 13.62
N CYS A 192 -4.28 -1.18 12.82
CA CYS A 192 -3.00 -0.49 13.00
C CYS A 192 -2.95 0.27 14.33
N ASP A 193 -4.06 0.93 14.72
CA ASP A 193 -4.14 1.65 15.99
C ASP A 193 -4.09 0.67 17.18
N GLU A 194 -4.83 -0.44 17.13
CA GLU A 194 -4.80 -1.49 18.15
C GLU A 194 -3.38 -2.07 18.32
N LEU A 195 -2.72 -2.41 17.21
CA LEU A 195 -1.36 -2.94 17.22
C LEU A 195 -0.37 -1.91 17.78
N PHE A 196 -0.47 -0.67 17.34
CA PHE A 196 0.40 0.41 17.82
C PHE A 196 0.23 0.63 19.33
N ASP A 197 -1.02 0.71 19.81
CA ASP A 197 -1.34 0.88 21.23
C ASP A 197 -0.86 -0.30 22.07
N PHE A 198 -1.01 -1.53 21.56
CA PHE A 198 -0.43 -2.72 22.19
C PHE A 198 1.08 -2.57 22.35
N VAL A 199 1.79 -2.22 21.28
CA VAL A 199 3.24 -2.06 21.34
C VAL A 199 3.65 -0.96 22.31
N VAL A 200 2.97 0.20 22.30
CA VAL A 200 3.25 1.29 23.26
C VAL A 200 3.15 0.81 24.70
N LYS A 201 2.12 0.04 25.07
CA LYS A 201 1.95 -0.51 26.42
C LYS A 201 3.05 -1.49 26.80
N GLU A 202 3.59 -2.22 25.86
CA GLU A 202 4.62 -3.24 26.09
C GLU A 202 6.06 -2.68 26.16
N VAL A 203 6.29 -1.46 25.64
CA VAL A 203 7.62 -0.82 25.62
C VAL A 203 7.74 0.36 26.58
N SER A 204 6.63 0.82 27.18
CA SER A 204 6.58 1.89 28.20
C SER A 204 6.67 1.33 29.61
#